data_6197c5205b677207e57311a5ff25ac73
#
_entry.id   6197c5205b677207e57311a5ff25ac73
#
_cell.length_a   1.000
_cell.length_b   1.000
_cell.length_c   1.000
_cell.angle_alpha   90.00
_cell.angle_beta   90.00
_cell.angle_gamma   90.00
#
_symmetry.space_group_name_H-M   'P 1'
#
loop_
_entity.id
_entity.type
_entity.pdbx_description
1 polymer ?
#
loop_
_entity_poly.entity_id
_entity_poly.type
_entity_poly.pdbx_seq_one_letter_code
_entity_poly.pdbx_strand_id
1 'polypeptide(L)'
;PMAMGRAAARTVGNLVYLLLTGNGKFTDGKALFHADHKNLIAKDMDMEGLNEARKLMRLQEDANGDSLNITPAFVLVPAALESAAHRAILSSSSLFPVDSEGTINQNPGIINVVKDMAEVIVEPRLDKNNNKEWYVAAAKGMDTIEVAYLDGIDTPYLEEQEGFTVDGVAWKVRIDAGVAAL
;
A
#
# COMPACT_ATOMS: atom_id res chain seq x y z
N PRO A 1 -28.79 6.78 -5.30
CA PRO A 1 -28.01 7.51 -4.28
C PRO A 1 -26.83 6.68 -3.73
N MET A 2 -27.03 5.47 -3.19
CA MET A 2 -25.98 4.65 -2.57
C MET A 2 -24.80 4.32 -3.50
N ALA A 3 -25.04 4.06 -4.80
CA ALA A 3 -23.98 3.79 -5.77
C ALA A 3 -23.08 5.01 -5.99
N MET A 4 -23.66 6.22 -5.98
CA MET A 4 -22.92 7.47 -6.14
C MET A 4 -22.04 7.77 -4.92
N GLY A 5 -22.55 7.56 -3.69
CA GLY A 5 -21.75 7.72 -2.47
C GLY A 5 -20.55 6.76 -2.43
N ARG A 6 -20.76 5.48 -2.81
CA ARG A 6 -19.67 4.51 -2.93
C ARG A 6 -18.66 4.88 -4.04
N ALA A 7 -19.13 5.49 -5.13
CA ALA A 7 -18.23 5.96 -6.18
C ALA A 7 -17.36 7.13 -5.70
N ALA A 8 -17.94 8.09 -4.96
CA ALA A 8 -17.19 9.20 -4.36
C ALA A 8 -16.11 8.71 -3.38
N ALA A 9 -16.44 7.79 -2.46
CA ALA A 9 -15.48 7.20 -1.54
C ALA A 9 -14.35 6.44 -2.26
N ARG A 10 -14.67 5.71 -3.35
CA ARG A 10 -13.65 5.06 -4.18
C ARG A 10 -12.73 6.05 -4.87
N THR A 11 -13.22 7.24 -5.23
CA THR A 11 -12.39 8.29 -5.85
C THR A 11 -11.27 8.74 -4.92
N VAL A 12 -11.57 8.94 -3.64
CA VAL A 12 -10.53 9.29 -2.64
C VAL A 12 -9.49 8.18 -2.53
N GLY A 13 -9.93 6.91 -2.39
CA GLY A 13 -9.00 5.78 -2.40
C GLY A 13 -8.15 5.70 -3.68
N ASN A 14 -8.73 6.01 -4.85
CA ASN A 14 -7.98 6.03 -6.11
C ASN A 14 -6.89 7.11 -6.12
N LEU A 15 -7.13 8.28 -5.49
CA LEU A 15 -6.11 9.32 -5.37
C LEU A 15 -4.92 8.85 -4.53
N VAL A 16 -5.16 8.16 -3.42
CA VAL A 16 -4.10 7.57 -2.58
C VAL A 16 -3.25 6.60 -3.40
N TYR A 17 -3.87 5.66 -4.10
CA TYR A 17 -3.13 4.69 -4.90
C TYR A 17 -2.45 5.31 -6.13
N LEU A 18 -3.02 6.36 -6.70
CA LEU A 18 -2.37 7.12 -7.77
C LEU A 18 -1.10 7.81 -7.29
N LEU A 19 -1.12 8.39 -6.09
CA LEU A 19 0.07 8.98 -5.47
C LEU A 19 1.13 7.91 -5.18
N LEU A 20 0.72 6.78 -4.60
CA LEU A 20 1.60 5.66 -4.25
C LEU A 20 2.30 5.08 -5.48
N THR A 21 1.52 4.67 -6.49
CA THR A 21 2.02 4.02 -7.71
C THR A 21 2.70 5.00 -8.68
N GLY A 22 2.30 6.26 -8.66
CA GLY A 22 2.93 7.34 -9.41
C GLY A 22 4.23 7.84 -8.77
N ASN A 23 4.61 7.30 -7.61
CA ASN A 23 5.78 7.72 -6.86
C ASN A 23 5.83 9.24 -6.67
N GLY A 24 4.73 9.79 -6.11
CA GLY A 24 4.54 11.22 -5.95
C GLY A 24 5.69 11.90 -5.19
N LYS A 25 5.77 13.21 -5.31
CA LYS A 25 6.82 13.98 -4.62
C LYS A 25 6.54 14.08 -3.14
N PHE A 26 7.58 13.90 -2.36
CA PHE A 26 7.64 14.13 -0.94
C PHE A 26 7.89 15.61 -0.62
N THR A 27 7.80 16.03 0.64
CA THR A 27 7.96 17.43 1.05
C THR A 27 9.36 18.00 0.79
N ASP A 28 10.39 17.16 0.71
CA ASP A 28 11.76 17.51 0.34
C ASP A 28 11.97 17.71 -1.17
N GLY A 29 10.92 17.55 -1.98
CA GLY A 29 10.92 17.65 -3.44
C GLY A 29 11.37 16.42 -4.19
N LYS A 30 11.82 15.36 -3.50
CA LYS A 30 12.19 14.06 -4.08
C LYS A 30 10.96 13.17 -4.23
N ALA A 31 11.10 12.08 -4.96
CA ALA A 31 10.05 11.07 -5.05
C ALA A 31 9.86 10.35 -3.72
N LEU A 32 8.64 9.91 -3.40
CA LEU A 32 8.30 9.19 -2.16
C LEU A 32 9.23 7.98 -1.96
N PHE A 33 9.40 7.14 -2.99
CA PHE A 33 10.37 6.06 -2.99
C PHE A 33 11.64 6.53 -3.69
N HIS A 34 12.67 6.81 -2.92
CA HIS A 34 13.95 7.32 -3.40
C HIS A 34 15.11 6.69 -2.62
N ALA A 35 16.27 6.57 -3.27
CA ALA A 35 17.47 6.00 -2.64
C ALA A 35 17.90 6.77 -1.37
N ASP A 36 17.77 8.09 -1.38
CA ASP A 36 18.10 8.94 -0.23
C ASP A 36 17.16 8.72 0.96
N HIS A 37 15.91 8.30 0.71
CA HIS A 37 14.96 7.92 1.75
C HIS A 37 15.22 6.51 2.30
N LYS A 38 16.16 5.75 1.71
CA LYS A 38 16.49 4.37 2.11
C LYS A 38 15.26 3.44 2.17
N ASN A 39 14.25 3.68 1.35
CA ASN A 39 12.95 3.01 1.37
C ASN A 39 12.61 2.28 0.06
N LEU A 40 13.60 2.07 -0.81
CA LEU A 40 13.46 1.42 -2.11
C LEU A 40 14.35 0.18 -2.18
N ILE A 41 13.77 -0.95 -2.58
CA ILE A 41 14.49 -2.21 -2.84
C ILE A 41 14.11 -2.76 -4.20
N ALA A 42 15.04 -3.46 -4.85
CA ALA A 42 14.81 -4.19 -6.09
C ALA A 42 14.87 -5.70 -5.79
N LYS A 43 13.84 -6.21 -5.12
CA LYS A 43 13.72 -7.62 -4.72
C LYS A 43 12.33 -8.13 -5.06
N ASP A 44 12.25 -9.41 -5.37
CA ASP A 44 10.99 -10.11 -5.58
C ASP A 44 10.20 -10.24 -4.26
N MET A 45 8.90 -10.54 -4.38
CA MET A 45 8.00 -10.79 -3.25
C MET A 45 8.24 -12.19 -2.69
N ASP A 46 9.29 -12.33 -1.90
CA ASP A 46 9.69 -13.56 -1.24
C ASP A 46 10.18 -13.30 0.21
N MET A 47 10.64 -14.31 0.89
CA MET A 47 11.14 -14.22 2.26
C MET A 47 12.35 -13.27 2.36
N GLU A 48 13.25 -13.29 1.37
CA GLU A 48 14.46 -12.45 1.37
C GLU A 48 14.09 -10.98 1.16
N GLY A 49 13.21 -10.69 0.18
CA GLY A 49 12.71 -9.35 -0.08
C GLY A 49 11.98 -8.76 1.12
N LEU A 50 11.10 -9.53 1.75
CA LEU A 50 10.39 -9.11 2.97
C LEU A 50 11.35 -8.86 4.14
N ASN A 51 12.36 -9.69 4.32
CA ASN A 51 13.35 -9.50 5.37
C ASN A 51 14.20 -8.24 5.15
N GLU A 52 14.59 -7.95 3.89
CA GLU A 52 15.29 -6.72 3.57
C GLU A 52 14.39 -5.48 3.76
N ALA A 53 13.13 -5.52 3.34
CA ALA A 53 12.18 -4.44 3.59
C ALA A 53 12.02 -4.16 5.09
N ARG A 54 11.87 -5.22 5.91
CA ARG A 54 11.82 -5.11 7.38
C ARG A 54 13.07 -4.44 7.95
N LYS A 55 14.25 -4.82 7.46
CA LYS A 55 15.51 -4.24 7.87
C LYS A 55 15.57 -2.75 7.55
N LEU A 56 15.23 -2.35 6.33
CA LEU A 56 15.21 -0.94 5.93
C LEU A 56 14.22 -0.11 6.77
N MET A 57 13.05 -0.63 7.08
CA MET A 57 12.09 0.05 7.96
C MET A 57 12.65 0.27 9.37
N ARG A 58 13.33 -0.72 9.94
CA ARG A 58 13.95 -0.59 11.27
C ARG A 58 15.11 0.39 11.31
N LEU A 59 15.81 0.55 10.18
CA LEU A 59 16.93 1.46 10.02
C LEU A 59 16.53 2.88 9.59
N GLN A 60 15.23 3.17 9.51
CA GLN A 60 14.76 4.55 9.29
C GLN A 60 15.17 5.43 10.49
N GLU A 61 15.59 6.64 10.14
CA GLU A 61 16.08 7.64 11.08
C GLU A 61 15.22 8.91 10.97
N ASP A 62 15.10 9.65 12.05
CA ASP A 62 14.50 10.97 12.05
C ASP A 62 15.48 12.03 11.51
N ALA A 63 15.04 13.31 11.48
CA ALA A 63 15.87 14.44 11.04
C ALA A 63 17.13 14.67 11.90
N ASN A 64 17.17 14.13 13.11
CA ASN A 64 18.31 14.23 14.04
C ASN A 64 19.28 13.05 13.90
N GLY A 65 18.90 12.01 13.14
CA GLY A 65 19.65 10.75 13.00
C GLY A 65 19.32 9.70 14.05
N ASP A 66 18.27 9.91 14.84
CA ASP A 66 17.81 8.92 15.82
C ASP A 66 16.99 7.81 15.13
N SER A 67 17.28 6.55 15.47
CA SER A 67 16.60 5.40 14.87
C SER A 67 15.15 5.29 15.32
N LEU A 68 14.24 5.28 14.35
CA LEU A 68 12.80 5.16 14.57
C LEU A 68 12.34 3.73 14.85
N ASN A 69 13.13 2.72 14.50
CA ASN A 69 12.82 1.30 14.69
C ASN A 69 11.40 0.92 14.23
N ILE A 70 11.00 1.40 13.06
CA ILE A 70 9.67 1.16 12.49
C ILE A 70 9.49 -0.33 12.20
N THR A 71 8.33 -0.88 12.55
CA THR A 71 7.99 -2.27 12.29
C THR A 71 6.93 -2.40 11.20
N PRO A 72 7.04 -3.40 10.30
CA PRO A 72 5.99 -3.72 9.35
C PRO A 72 4.67 -4.08 10.06
N ALA A 73 3.56 -3.61 9.50
CA ALA A 73 2.21 -4.02 9.92
C ALA A 73 1.39 -4.55 8.74
N PHE A 74 1.62 -4.02 7.54
CA PHE A 74 0.90 -4.40 6.34
C PHE A 74 1.85 -4.64 5.17
N VAL A 75 1.49 -5.62 4.33
CA VAL A 75 2.13 -5.85 3.03
C VAL A 75 1.06 -5.70 1.96
N LEU A 76 1.18 -4.67 1.12
CA LEU A 76 0.28 -4.42 0.00
C LEU A 76 0.83 -5.09 -1.25
N VAL A 77 0.02 -5.91 -1.87
CA VAL A 77 0.39 -6.66 -3.07
C VAL A 77 -0.68 -6.56 -4.15
N PRO A 78 -0.31 -6.59 -5.44
CA PRO A 78 -1.25 -6.81 -6.53
C PRO A 78 -1.87 -8.22 -6.43
N ALA A 79 -3.01 -8.43 -7.05
CA ALA A 79 -3.66 -9.75 -7.07
C ALA A 79 -2.75 -10.84 -7.69
N ALA A 80 -1.89 -10.47 -8.63
CA ALA A 80 -0.90 -11.37 -9.22
C ALA A 80 0.10 -11.93 -8.20
N LEU A 81 0.41 -11.22 -7.12
CA LEU A 81 1.37 -11.64 -6.08
C LEU A 81 0.71 -12.19 -4.81
N GLU A 82 -0.62 -12.25 -4.73
CA GLU A 82 -1.36 -12.73 -3.56
C GLU A 82 -0.85 -14.08 -3.04
N SER A 83 -0.75 -15.07 -3.92
CA SER A 83 -0.28 -16.41 -3.54
C SER A 83 1.18 -16.43 -3.09
N ALA A 84 2.03 -15.58 -3.66
CA ALA A 84 3.44 -15.47 -3.27
C ALA A 84 3.55 -14.84 -1.87
N ALA A 85 2.80 -13.75 -1.61
CA ALA A 85 2.76 -13.07 -0.33
C ALA A 85 2.26 -13.98 0.80
N HIS A 86 1.16 -14.69 0.57
CA HIS A 86 0.64 -15.65 1.56
C HIS A 86 1.62 -16.78 1.85
N ARG A 87 2.26 -17.33 0.83
CA ARG A 87 3.30 -18.36 1.04
C ARG A 87 4.48 -17.82 1.84
N ALA A 88 4.95 -16.62 1.52
CA ALA A 88 6.09 -16.02 2.21
C ALA A 88 5.78 -15.72 3.69
N ILE A 89 4.57 -15.23 4.01
CA ILE A 89 4.20 -14.77 5.36
C ILE A 89 3.62 -15.90 6.22
N LEU A 90 2.82 -16.81 5.66
CA LEU A 90 2.12 -17.84 6.44
C LEU A 90 2.90 -19.15 6.55
N SER A 91 3.88 -19.40 5.69
CA SER A 91 4.65 -20.63 5.72
C SER A 91 5.48 -20.72 7.02
N SER A 92 5.51 -21.89 7.62
CA SER A 92 6.31 -22.14 8.82
C SER A 92 7.80 -22.40 8.51
N SER A 93 8.10 -22.81 7.27
CA SER A 93 9.46 -23.06 6.79
C SER A 93 9.77 -22.20 5.58
N SER A 94 11.04 -21.83 5.41
CA SER A 94 11.47 -21.17 4.19
C SER A 94 11.30 -22.14 3.00
N LEU A 95 10.57 -21.68 1.99
CA LEU A 95 10.53 -22.38 0.70
C LEU A 95 11.76 -21.93 -0.08
N PHE A 96 12.73 -22.81 -0.24
CA PHE A 96 13.84 -22.54 -1.11
C PHE A 96 13.38 -22.53 -2.58
N PRO A 97 13.94 -21.63 -3.39
CA PRO A 97 13.78 -21.74 -4.82
C PRO A 97 14.29 -23.12 -5.28
N VAL A 98 13.57 -23.69 -6.21
CA VAL A 98 14.01 -24.88 -6.95
C VAL A 98 15.30 -24.47 -7.68
N ASP A 99 16.38 -25.25 -7.52
CA ASP A 99 17.59 -25.01 -8.28
C ASP A 99 17.37 -25.22 -9.78
N SER A 100 18.35 -24.85 -10.60
CA SER A 100 18.27 -24.99 -12.06
C SER A 100 18.10 -26.43 -12.55
N GLU A 101 18.23 -27.42 -11.68
CA GLU A 101 18.05 -28.85 -11.94
C GLU A 101 16.69 -29.37 -11.48
N GLY A 102 15.82 -28.50 -10.92
CA GLY A 102 14.49 -28.87 -10.45
C GLY A 102 14.47 -29.60 -9.10
N THR A 103 15.59 -29.60 -8.39
CA THR A 103 15.71 -30.25 -7.08
C THR A 103 15.15 -29.31 -6.01
N ILE A 104 14.11 -29.74 -5.32
CA ILE A 104 13.59 -29.02 -4.13
C ILE A 104 14.57 -29.27 -2.99
N ASN A 105 15.43 -28.31 -2.73
CA ASN A 105 16.26 -28.32 -1.53
C ASN A 105 15.37 -28.11 -0.29
N GLN A 106 14.71 -29.16 0.15
CA GLN A 106 14.03 -29.17 1.42
C GLN A 106 15.07 -29.33 2.52
N ASN A 107 15.54 -28.21 3.05
CA ASN A 107 16.26 -28.25 4.31
C ASN A 107 15.22 -28.07 5.44
N PRO A 108 14.78 -29.13 6.13
CA PRO A 108 13.65 -29.10 7.04
C PRO A 108 13.93 -28.33 8.36
N GLY A 109 15.02 -27.62 8.44
CA GLY A 109 15.45 -26.89 9.64
C GLY A 109 15.48 -25.37 9.53
N ILE A 110 15.16 -24.76 8.38
CA ILE A 110 15.21 -23.29 8.28
C ILE A 110 13.85 -22.70 8.62
N ILE A 111 13.83 -21.96 9.70
CA ILE A 111 12.65 -21.23 10.17
C ILE A 111 12.38 -20.06 9.24
N ASN A 112 11.12 -19.85 8.87
CA ASN A 112 10.71 -18.64 8.18
C ASN A 112 10.74 -17.45 9.14
N VAL A 113 11.74 -16.59 8.98
CA VAL A 113 11.96 -15.41 9.84
C VAL A 113 10.99 -14.26 9.61
N VAL A 114 10.20 -14.30 8.53
CA VAL A 114 9.17 -13.30 8.21
C VAL A 114 7.75 -13.84 8.41
N LYS A 115 7.63 -15.02 9.04
CA LYS A 115 6.32 -15.57 9.37
C LYS A 115 5.56 -14.60 10.28
N ASP A 116 4.29 -14.40 9.95
CA ASP A 116 3.36 -13.54 10.69
C ASP A 116 3.87 -12.09 10.90
N MET A 117 4.79 -11.64 10.03
CA MET A 117 5.43 -10.33 10.14
C MET A 117 4.44 -9.17 9.93
N ALA A 118 3.48 -9.34 9.05
CA ALA A 118 2.53 -8.32 8.64
C ALA A 118 1.27 -8.94 8.05
N GLU A 119 0.17 -8.18 8.02
CA GLU A 119 -1.07 -8.55 7.34
C GLU A 119 -0.94 -8.32 5.83
N VAL A 120 -1.37 -9.30 5.03
CA VAL A 120 -1.39 -9.18 3.56
C VAL A 120 -2.66 -8.48 3.12
N ILE A 121 -2.51 -7.36 2.42
CA ILE A 121 -3.60 -6.62 1.79
C ILE A 121 -3.46 -6.75 0.28
N VAL A 122 -4.45 -7.36 -0.35
CA VAL A 122 -4.48 -7.52 -1.81
C VAL A 122 -5.23 -6.34 -2.42
N GLU A 123 -4.57 -5.61 -3.32
CA GLU A 123 -5.12 -4.43 -3.95
C GLU A 123 -5.04 -4.50 -5.48
N PRO A 124 -6.14 -4.81 -6.17
CA PRO A 124 -6.15 -4.97 -7.63
C PRO A 124 -5.79 -3.71 -8.43
N ARG A 125 -5.82 -2.52 -7.81
CA ARG A 125 -5.38 -1.28 -8.47
C ARG A 125 -3.88 -1.28 -8.78
N LEU A 126 -3.09 -2.02 -8.01
CA LEU A 126 -1.65 -2.18 -8.23
C LEU A 126 -1.37 -2.95 -9.54
N ASP A 127 -2.19 -3.95 -9.89
CA ASP A 127 -2.03 -4.72 -11.13
C ASP A 127 -2.11 -3.86 -12.40
N LYS A 128 -2.81 -2.72 -12.34
CA LYS A 128 -2.94 -1.80 -13.49
C LYS A 128 -1.67 -1.03 -13.80
N ASN A 129 -0.82 -0.80 -12.80
CA ASN A 129 0.44 -0.10 -12.96
C ASN A 129 1.57 -1.09 -13.24
N ASN A 130 1.88 -1.93 -12.26
CA ASN A 130 2.91 -2.95 -12.37
C ASN A 130 2.58 -4.11 -11.44
N ASN A 131 2.27 -5.28 -11.99
CA ASN A 131 1.87 -6.47 -11.23
C ASN A 131 3.02 -7.16 -10.45
N LYS A 132 4.21 -6.57 -10.43
CA LYS A 132 5.37 -7.03 -9.66
C LYS A 132 5.72 -6.10 -8.51
N GLU A 133 5.14 -4.91 -8.46
CA GLU A 133 5.39 -3.97 -7.38
C GLU A 133 4.61 -4.36 -6.13
N TRP A 134 5.27 -4.29 -5.00
CA TRP A 134 4.70 -4.54 -3.69
C TRP A 134 5.24 -3.53 -2.68
N TYR A 135 4.50 -3.30 -1.61
CA TYR A 135 4.82 -2.29 -0.63
C TYR A 135 4.67 -2.84 0.78
N VAL A 136 5.50 -2.35 1.70
CA VAL A 136 5.41 -2.65 3.13
C VAL A 136 5.11 -1.36 3.86
N ALA A 137 4.12 -1.39 4.72
CA ALA A 137 3.69 -0.24 5.50
C ALA A 137 3.69 -0.54 6.99
N ALA A 138 3.95 0.50 7.78
CA ALA A 138 3.81 0.47 9.22
C ALA A 138 2.34 0.59 9.65
N ALA A 139 2.08 0.40 10.95
CA ALA A 139 0.79 0.69 11.55
C ALA A 139 0.49 2.20 11.50
N LYS A 140 -0.79 2.55 11.66
CA LYS A 140 -1.26 3.94 11.73
C LYS A 140 -0.48 4.75 12.79
N GLY A 141 -0.10 5.97 12.42
CA GLY A 141 0.66 6.88 13.27
C GLY A 141 2.13 7.05 12.82
N MET A 142 2.51 6.40 11.71
CA MET A 142 3.76 6.66 10.99
C MET A 142 3.37 7.29 9.65
N ASP A 143 3.12 8.60 9.68
CA ASP A 143 2.49 9.34 8.60
C ASP A 143 3.43 9.45 7.39
N THR A 144 3.02 8.89 6.28
CA THR A 144 3.74 8.93 5.00
C THR A 144 2.84 9.49 3.90
N ILE A 145 1.55 9.10 3.91
CA ILE A 145 0.54 9.63 3.00
C ILE A 145 -0.63 10.12 3.85
N GLU A 146 -0.96 11.40 3.67
CA GLU A 146 -2.09 12.01 4.35
C GLU A 146 -3.24 12.24 3.38
N VAL A 147 -4.46 12.01 3.89
CA VAL A 147 -5.70 12.39 3.22
C VAL A 147 -6.36 13.50 4.03
N ALA A 148 -6.44 14.68 3.44
CA ALA A 148 -7.10 15.82 4.03
C ALA A 148 -8.48 16.02 3.42
N TYR A 149 -9.46 16.33 4.25
CA TYR A 149 -10.82 16.64 3.83
C TYR A 149 -11.14 18.09 4.13
N LEU A 150 -11.86 18.77 3.21
CA LEU A 150 -12.29 20.15 3.42
C LEU A 150 -13.21 20.22 4.65
N ASP A 151 -12.87 21.12 5.58
CA ASP A 151 -13.57 21.30 6.86
C ASP A 151 -13.69 20.02 7.71
N GLY A 152 -12.84 19.02 7.47
CA GLY A 152 -12.86 17.73 8.15
C GLY A 152 -14.02 16.82 7.77
N ILE A 153 -14.76 17.13 6.68
CA ILE A 153 -15.93 16.36 6.24
C ILE A 153 -15.49 15.21 5.32
N ASP A 154 -15.39 14.01 5.87
CA ASP A 154 -15.00 12.78 5.16
C ASP A 154 -16.15 12.05 4.46
N THR A 155 -17.38 12.54 4.63
CA THR A 155 -18.59 11.92 4.07
C THR A 155 -19.04 12.67 2.81
N PRO A 156 -19.43 11.94 1.74
CA PRO A 156 -19.97 12.57 0.54
C PRO A 156 -21.26 13.33 0.82
N TYR A 157 -21.31 14.58 0.38
CA TYR A 157 -22.53 15.39 0.42
C TYR A 157 -23.43 15.04 -0.76
N LEU A 158 -24.70 14.77 -0.46
CA LEU A 158 -25.74 14.41 -1.44
C LEU A 158 -26.74 15.55 -1.56
N GLU A 159 -26.96 16.05 -2.77
CA GLU A 159 -28.02 16.99 -3.12
C GLU A 159 -29.05 16.32 -4.02
N GLU A 160 -30.30 16.67 -3.80
CA GLU A 160 -31.44 16.26 -4.61
C GLU A 160 -32.13 17.51 -5.13
N GLN A 161 -32.49 17.51 -6.39
CA GLN A 161 -33.26 18.58 -7.03
C GLN A 161 -34.34 18.00 -7.90
N GLU A 162 -35.58 18.42 -7.67
CA GLU A 162 -36.70 18.13 -8.57
C GLU A 162 -36.59 18.99 -9.83
N GLY A 163 -36.78 18.35 -10.97
CA GLY A 163 -36.72 19.02 -12.27
C GLY A 163 -37.99 19.86 -12.52
N PHE A 164 -37.82 21.15 -12.85
CA PHE A 164 -38.92 22.01 -13.21
C PHE A 164 -39.33 21.88 -14.72
N THR A 165 -38.37 21.57 -15.56
CA THR A 165 -38.56 21.48 -17.02
C THR A 165 -38.68 20.05 -17.53
N VAL A 166 -38.29 19.06 -16.72
CA VAL A 166 -38.36 17.62 -17.03
C VAL A 166 -38.90 16.94 -15.79
N ASP A 167 -39.92 16.09 -15.94
CA ASP A 167 -40.46 15.28 -14.85
C ASP A 167 -39.41 14.26 -14.41
N GLY A 168 -38.72 14.54 -13.30
CA GLY A 168 -37.64 13.71 -12.79
C GLY A 168 -36.87 14.35 -11.62
N VAL A 169 -36.05 13.56 -10.98
CA VAL A 169 -35.20 13.97 -9.85
C VAL A 169 -33.74 13.87 -10.24
N ALA A 170 -33.00 14.97 -10.10
CA ALA A 170 -31.56 15.03 -10.29
C ALA A 170 -30.82 14.85 -8.94
N TRP A 171 -29.78 14.04 -8.96
CA TRP A 171 -28.93 13.78 -7.81
C TRP A 171 -27.51 14.26 -8.08
N LYS A 172 -26.91 14.94 -7.12
CA LYS A 172 -25.53 15.40 -7.16
C LYS A 172 -24.79 14.91 -5.92
N VAL A 173 -23.60 14.37 -6.11
CA VAL A 173 -22.71 13.97 -5.01
C VAL A 173 -21.41 14.75 -5.11
N ARG A 174 -20.95 15.28 -3.98
CA ARG A 174 -19.68 16.00 -3.85
C ARG A 174 -18.91 15.49 -2.64
N ILE A 175 -17.59 15.35 -2.81
CA ILE A 175 -16.62 15.17 -1.73
C ILE A 175 -15.39 16.00 -2.10
N ASP A 176 -14.86 16.74 -1.15
CA ASP A 176 -13.69 17.57 -1.33
C ASP A 176 -12.54 16.96 -0.50
N ALA A 177 -11.57 16.37 -1.15
CA ALA A 177 -10.42 15.72 -0.52
C ALA A 177 -9.13 16.00 -1.28
N GLY A 178 -8.03 16.11 -0.56
CA GLY A 178 -6.67 16.18 -1.08
C GLY A 178 -5.84 15.03 -0.55
N VAL A 179 -4.83 14.58 -1.30
CA VAL A 179 -3.89 13.54 -0.90
C VAL A 179 -2.48 14.06 -1.13
N ALA A 180 -1.62 13.93 -0.13
CA ALA A 180 -0.23 14.34 -0.20
C ALA A 180 0.68 13.29 0.45
N ALA A 181 1.95 13.22 -0.01
CA ALA A 181 3.03 12.57 0.72
C ALA A 181 3.70 13.61 1.63
N LEU A 182 3.93 13.27 2.90
CA LEU A 182 4.47 14.15 3.94
C LEU A 182 5.97 13.92 4.15
#